data_d524b5ce808623e1e3046f15a502a07b
#
_entry.id   d524b5ce808623e1e3046f15a502a07b
#
_cell.length_a   1.000
_cell.length_b   1.000
_cell.length_c   1.000
_cell.angle_alpha   90.00
_cell.angle_beta   90.00
_cell.angle_gamma   90.00
#
_symmetry.space_group_name_H-M   'P 1'
#
loop_
_entity.id
_entity.type
_entity.pdbx_description
1 polymer ?
#
loop_
_entity_poly.entity_id
_entity_poly.type
_entity_poly.pdbx_seq_one_letter_code
_entity_poly.pdbx_strand_id
1 'polypeptide(L)'
;MQKLALSIAALGLLAACGSGETSAPASSPADTPVATVPALTDADKATLLAALPAPYAQADLDNGRAVFARCRSCHTIVPGGSNMTGPNLNGVIGRVAGTHAGFNYSPALKSAGFTWDGDKIEHWLENPRTFLAGNKMSFPGLPDATDRRDVVAYISVEGAPR
;
A
#
# COMPACT_ATOMS: atom_id res chain seq x y z
N MET A 1 28.91 -37.59 55.86
CA MET A 1 28.95 -37.19 57.30
C MET A 1 28.11 -35.92 57.41
N GLN A 2 27.01 -36.11 58.14
CA GLN A 2 26.48 -35.25 59.21
C GLN A 2 25.83 -33.95 58.77
N LYS A 3 24.64 -33.80 58.96
CA LYS A 3 23.51 -33.78 59.96
C LYS A 3 22.80 -32.42 59.75
N LEU A 4 21.57 -32.46 59.41
CA LEU A 4 20.35 -32.24 60.21
C LEU A 4 20.38 -30.95 61.06
N ALA A 5 19.47 -30.04 60.78
CA ALA A 5 18.61 -29.40 61.78
C ALA A 5 17.36 -28.75 61.17
N LEU A 6 16.31 -29.22 61.70
CA LEU A 6 14.90 -28.77 61.58
C LEU A 6 14.72 -27.59 62.55
N SER A 7 13.95 -26.58 62.19
CA SER A 7 13.22 -25.74 63.15
C SER A 7 11.97 -25.14 62.55
N ILE A 8 10.90 -25.44 63.23
CA ILE A 8 9.50 -25.02 63.04
C ILE A 8 9.27 -23.78 63.91
N ALA A 9 8.40 -22.88 63.47
CA ALA A 9 7.44 -22.05 64.19
C ALA A 9 7.33 -20.68 63.48
N ALA A 10 6.25 -19.97 63.39
CA ALA A 10 4.88 -20.04 63.85
C ALA A 10 4.09 -18.95 63.12
N LEU A 11 2.88 -19.25 62.82
CA LEU A 11 1.65 -18.46 62.84
C LEU A 11 1.76 -16.93 62.96
N GLY A 12 1.12 -16.22 62.00
CA GLY A 12 0.75 -14.81 62.08
C GLY A 12 -0.31 -14.47 61.07
N LEU A 13 -1.60 -14.67 61.41
CA LEU A 13 -2.74 -14.09 60.71
C LEU A 13 -2.77 -12.59 60.92
N LEU A 14 -2.74 -11.82 59.83
CA LEU A 14 -3.25 -10.43 59.85
C LEU A 14 -4.05 -10.21 58.58
N ALA A 15 -5.35 -10.14 58.75
CA ALA A 15 -6.29 -9.68 57.74
C ALA A 15 -6.13 -8.18 57.56
N ALA A 16 -5.81 -7.73 56.34
CA ALA A 16 -5.95 -6.36 55.93
C ALA A 16 -6.84 -6.30 54.70
N CYS A 17 -8.02 -5.78 54.89
CA CYS A 17 -8.92 -5.35 53.80
C CYS A 17 -8.22 -4.25 53.00
N GLY A 18 -7.83 -4.56 51.79
CA GLY A 18 -7.34 -3.61 50.76
C GLY A 18 -8.38 -3.44 49.70
N SER A 19 -8.91 -2.26 49.58
CA SER A 19 -9.91 -1.81 48.63
C SER A 19 -9.54 -2.18 47.22
N GLY A 20 -10.45 -2.92 46.52
CA GLY A 20 -10.35 -3.20 45.12
C GLY A 20 -10.54 -1.93 44.30
N GLU A 21 -9.46 -1.44 43.73
CA GLU A 21 -9.53 -0.51 42.62
C GLU A 21 -9.96 -1.30 41.39
N THR A 22 -11.22 -1.13 41.04
CA THR A 22 -11.78 -1.61 39.80
C THR A 22 -11.16 -0.77 38.67
N SER A 23 -10.07 -1.26 38.08
CA SER A 23 -9.58 -0.70 36.83
C SER A 23 -10.67 -0.87 35.76
N ALA A 24 -11.30 0.22 35.40
CA ALA A 24 -12.19 0.29 34.28
C ALA A 24 -11.44 -0.17 33.01
N PRO A 25 -12.04 -0.98 32.15
CA PRO A 25 -11.44 -1.32 30.88
C PRO A 25 -11.25 -0.04 30.07
N ALA A 26 -10.01 0.23 29.66
CA ALA A 26 -9.69 1.31 28.74
C ALA A 26 -10.55 1.10 27.48
N SER A 27 -11.42 2.06 27.20
CA SER A 27 -12.21 2.11 25.99
C SER A 27 -11.25 2.12 24.80
N SER A 28 -11.25 1.04 24.03
CA SER A 28 -10.61 1.04 22.72
C SER A 28 -11.12 2.22 21.91
N PRO A 29 -10.26 2.90 21.14
CA PRO A 29 -10.72 3.94 20.22
C PRO A 29 -11.79 3.32 19.32
N ALA A 30 -12.98 3.94 19.30
CA ALA A 30 -14.07 3.54 18.44
C ALA A 30 -13.54 3.43 17.00
N ASP A 31 -13.72 2.29 16.37
CA ASP A 31 -13.55 2.09 14.93
C ASP A 31 -14.44 3.12 14.22
N THR A 32 -13.84 4.23 13.81
CA THR A 32 -14.49 5.15 12.89
C THR A 32 -14.68 4.38 11.59
N PRO A 33 -15.91 4.20 11.08
CA PRO A 33 -16.13 3.50 9.83
C PRO A 33 -15.32 4.20 8.73
N VAL A 34 -14.32 3.53 8.19
CA VAL A 34 -13.65 4.00 6.98
C VAL A 34 -14.73 4.03 5.90
N ALA A 35 -15.09 5.24 5.45
CA ALA A 35 -16.04 5.40 4.38
C ALA A 35 -15.54 4.59 3.17
N THR A 36 -16.24 3.51 2.84
CA THR A 36 -15.90 2.67 1.68
C THR A 36 -16.21 3.48 0.42
N VAL A 37 -15.17 3.88 -0.29
CA VAL A 37 -15.33 4.49 -1.61
C VAL A 37 -15.96 3.44 -2.54
N PRO A 38 -17.10 3.71 -3.20
CA PRO A 38 -17.74 2.75 -4.09
C PRO A 38 -16.79 2.31 -5.21
N ALA A 39 -16.88 1.05 -5.62
CA ALA A 39 -16.16 0.57 -6.79
C ALA A 39 -16.66 1.29 -8.05
N LEU A 40 -15.77 1.49 -9.03
CA LEU A 40 -16.15 2.00 -10.35
C LEU A 40 -17.10 1.03 -11.05
N THR A 41 -18.17 1.55 -11.62
CA THR A 41 -19.02 0.79 -12.55
C THR A 41 -18.31 0.60 -13.89
N ASP A 42 -18.77 -0.33 -14.70
CA ASP A 42 -18.21 -0.53 -16.06
C ASP A 42 -18.41 0.71 -16.94
N ALA A 43 -19.49 1.45 -16.74
CA ALA A 43 -19.74 2.72 -17.43
C ALA A 43 -18.72 3.81 -17.02
N ASP A 44 -18.39 3.89 -15.72
CA ASP A 44 -17.35 4.82 -15.23
C ASP A 44 -15.99 4.45 -15.83
N LYS A 45 -15.64 3.17 -15.85
CA LYS A 45 -14.38 2.68 -16.42
C LYS A 45 -14.29 2.99 -17.92
N ALA A 46 -15.35 2.75 -18.67
CA ALA A 46 -15.39 3.07 -20.09
C ALA A 46 -15.21 4.57 -20.34
N THR A 47 -15.84 5.42 -19.53
CA THR A 47 -15.70 6.88 -19.61
C THR A 47 -14.28 7.33 -19.30
N LEU A 48 -13.70 6.81 -18.22
CA LEU A 48 -12.32 7.13 -17.82
C LEU A 48 -11.31 6.65 -18.87
N LEU A 49 -11.50 5.43 -19.41
CA LEU A 49 -10.64 4.89 -20.46
C LEU A 49 -10.67 5.76 -21.72
N ALA A 50 -11.87 6.14 -22.18
CA ALA A 50 -12.03 6.97 -23.38
C ALA A 50 -11.41 8.38 -23.22
N ALA A 51 -11.26 8.86 -21.99
CA ALA A 51 -10.64 10.14 -21.70
C ALA A 51 -9.10 10.11 -21.67
N LEU A 52 -8.48 8.91 -21.70
CA LEU A 52 -7.03 8.79 -21.72
C LEU A 52 -6.47 9.23 -23.09
N PRO A 53 -5.24 9.77 -23.13
CA PRO A 53 -4.58 10.03 -24.39
C PRO A 53 -4.24 8.72 -25.12
N ALA A 54 -4.10 8.80 -26.46
CA ALA A 54 -3.55 7.68 -27.22
C ALA A 54 -2.10 7.36 -26.76
N PRO A 55 -1.69 6.08 -26.71
CA PRO A 55 -2.44 4.90 -27.15
C PRO A 55 -3.35 4.27 -26.06
N TYR A 56 -3.39 4.82 -24.86
CA TYR A 56 -4.03 4.23 -23.67
C TYR A 56 -5.56 4.15 -23.78
N ALA A 57 -6.22 5.07 -24.52
CA ALA A 57 -7.67 5.03 -24.75
C ALA A 57 -8.15 3.77 -25.50
N GLN A 58 -7.25 3.05 -26.17
CA GLN A 58 -7.54 1.82 -26.90
C GLN A 58 -7.04 0.55 -26.19
N ALA A 59 -6.68 0.68 -24.92
CA ALA A 59 -6.15 -0.41 -24.13
C ALA A 59 -7.23 -1.42 -23.72
N ASP A 60 -6.82 -2.66 -23.52
CA ASP A 60 -7.65 -3.71 -22.95
C ASP A 60 -7.52 -3.69 -21.39
N LEU A 61 -8.58 -3.25 -20.71
CA LEU A 61 -8.59 -3.19 -19.25
C LEU A 61 -8.60 -4.57 -18.59
N ASP A 62 -9.11 -5.61 -19.26
CA ASP A 62 -9.09 -6.97 -18.72
C ASP A 62 -7.67 -7.55 -18.79
N ASN A 63 -6.94 -7.34 -19.89
CA ASN A 63 -5.53 -7.65 -19.95
C ASN A 63 -4.74 -6.82 -18.93
N GLY A 64 -4.98 -5.51 -18.85
CA GLY A 64 -4.34 -4.63 -17.85
C GLY A 64 -4.55 -5.11 -16.42
N ARG A 65 -5.75 -5.58 -16.08
CA ARG A 65 -6.06 -6.20 -14.78
C ARG A 65 -5.28 -7.49 -14.53
N ALA A 66 -5.19 -8.35 -15.56
CA ALA A 66 -4.44 -9.59 -15.48
C ALA A 66 -2.94 -9.33 -15.27
N VAL A 67 -2.36 -8.38 -16.00
CA VAL A 67 -0.96 -7.95 -15.85
C VAL A 67 -0.74 -7.31 -14.48
N PHE A 68 -1.66 -6.47 -13.98
CA PHE A 68 -1.59 -5.82 -12.67
C PHE A 68 -1.55 -6.83 -11.52
N ALA A 69 -1.97 -8.07 -11.71
CA ALA A 69 -1.83 -9.12 -10.70
C ALA A 69 -0.38 -9.29 -10.21
N ARG A 70 0.61 -8.99 -11.06
CA ARG A 70 2.05 -9.02 -10.73
C ARG A 70 2.46 -7.87 -9.80
N CYS A 71 1.64 -6.82 -9.69
CA CYS A 71 1.91 -5.61 -8.89
C CYS A 71 1.30 -5.70 -7.50
N ARG A 72 0.21 -6.48 -7.33
CA ARG A 72 -0.62 -6.53 -6.11
C ARG A 72 0.10 -7.07 -4.87
N SER A 73 1.16 -7.82 -5.05
CA SER A 73 1.99 -8.29 -3.92
C SER A 73 2.72 -7.14 -3.20
N CYS A 74 2.90 -6.00 -3.89
CA CYS A 74 3.65 -4.87 -3.39
C CYS A 74 2.86 -3.56 -3.35
N HIS A 75 1.78 -3.43 -4.14
CA HIS A 75 1.01 -2.20 -4.27
C HIS A 75 -0.49 -2.40 -4.05
N THR A 76 -1.13 -1.45 -3.39
CA THR A 76 -2.57 -1.23 -3.47
C THR A 76 -2.88 -0.16 -4.52
N ILE A 77 -4.13 -0.09 -5.01
CA ILE A 77 -4.56 0.88 -6.03
C ILE A 77 -5.84 1.61 -5.64
N VAL A 78 -6.57 1.10 -4.66
CA VAL A 78 -7.85 1.69 -4.24
C VAL A 78 -7.62 2.97 -3.43
N PRO A 79 -8.56 3.94 -3.45
CA PRO A 79 -8.49 5.13 -2.61
C PRO A 79 -8.30 4.76 -1.13
N GLY A 80 -7.37 5.43 -0.45
CA GLY A 80 -7.06 5.16 0.96
C GLY A 80 -6.40 3.82 1.25
N GLY A 81 -6.06 3.04 0.23
CA GLY A 81 -5.36 1.77 0.40
C GLY A 81 -3.99 1.94 1.04
N SER A 82 -3.60 0.98 1.86
CA SER A 82 -2.33 1.01 2.61
C SER A 82 -1.11 0.97 1.69
N ASN A 83 -0.05 1.66 2.10
CA ASN A 83 1.29 1.39 1.58
C ASN A 83 1.72 -0.02 2.01
N MET A 84 2.37 -0.73 1.10
CA MET A 84 2.94 -2.05 1.34
C MET A 84 4.47 -2.00 1.14
N THR A 85 5.06 -2.99 0.50
CA THR A 85 6.48 -2.93 0.05
C THR A 85 6.68 -1.79 -0.96
N GLY A 86 5.65 -1.47 -1.74
CA GLY A 86 5.53 -0.30 -2.59
C GLY A 86 4.42 0.66 -2.11
N PRO A 87 4.36 1.87 -2.65
CA PRO A 87 3.32 2.84 -2.31
C PRO A 87 1.95 2.46 -2.88
N ASN A 88 0.88 3.02 -2.29
CA ASN A 88 -0.43 3.00 -2.93
C ASN A 88 -0.40 3.78 -4.25
N LEU A 89 -0.98 3.19 -5.29
CA LEU A 89 -0.98 3.74 -6.66
C LEU A 89 -2.21 4.59 -6.99
N ASN A 90 -3.18 4.74 -6.05
CA ASN A 90 -4.29 5.66 -6.28
C ASN A 90 -3.77 7.08 -6.50
N GLY A 91 -4.18 7.72 -7.59
CA GLY A 91 -3.71 9.05 -7.99
C GLY A 91 -2.23 9.10 -8.36
N VAL A 92 -1.63 8.01 -8.84
CA VAL A 92 -0.22 8.04 -9.27
C VAL A 92 -0.03 8.88 -10.53
N ILE A 93 -0.97 8.84 -11.46
CA ILE A 93 -0.96 9.72 -12.63
C ILE A 93 -1.13 11.16 -12.17
N GLY A 94 -0.25 12.05 -12.60
CA GLY A 94 -0.21 13.45 -12.19
C GLY A 94 0.53 13.71 -10.87
N ARG A 95 0.99 12.66 -10.17
CA ARG A 95 1.75 12.80 -8.92
C ARG A 95 3.23 13.03 -9.20
N VAL A 96 3.85 13.94 -8.46
CA VAL A 96 5.32 14.10 -8.48
C VAL A 96 5.98 12.82 -7.93
N ALA A 97 7.03 12.35 -8.59
CA ALA A 97 7.76 11.14 -8.17
C ALA A 97 8.28 11.28 -6.73
N GLY A 98 8.17 10.22 -5.95
CA GLY A 98 8.69 10.20 -4.59
C GLY A 98 7.87 10.95 -3.54
N THR A 99 6.63 11.40 -3.82
CA THR A 99 5.87 12.28 -2.92
C THR A 99 4.63 11.66 -2.27
N HIS A 100 4.31 10.37 -2.51
CA HIS A 100 3.16 9.76 -1.84
C HIS A 100 3.37 9.73 -0.33
N ALA A 101 2.39 10.26 0.41
CA ALA A 101 2.46 10.39 1.86
C ALA A 101 2.68 9.05 2.58
N GLY A 102 3.49 9.05 3.62
CA GLY A 102 3.73 7.89 4.46
C GLY A 102 4.56 6.78 3.83
N PHE A 103 5.06 6.93 2.59
CA PHE A 103 5.93 5.94 1.97
C PHE A 103 7.41 6.36 1.97
N ASN A 104 8.30 5.45 2.35
CA ASN A 104 9.74 5.72 2.40
C ASN A 104 10.42 5.41 1.06
N TYR A 105 10.41 6.38 0.16
CA TYR A 105 11.07 6.26 -1.15
C TYR A 105 12.60 6.21 -1.07
N SER A 106 13.22 5.70 -2.15
CA SER A 106 14.67 5.82 -2.36
C SER A 106 15.08 7.30 -2.54
N PRO A 107 16.33 7.66 -2.20
CA PRO A 107 16.84 8.99 -2.52
C PRO A 107 16.69 9.34 -4.01
N ALA A 108 16.93 8.38 -4.90
CA ALA A 108 16.77 8.56 -6.34
C ALA A 108 15.35 9.00 -6.72
N LEU A 109 14.30 8.37 -6.18
CA LEU A 109 12.92 8.77 -6.46
C LEU A 109 12.54 10.10 -5.81
N LYS A 110 13.05 10.39 -4.60
CA LYS A 110 12.83 11.68 -3.93
C LYS A 110 13.41 12.87 -4.68
N SER A 111 14.53 12.66 -5.39
CA SER A 111 15.23 13.69 -6.16
C SER A 111 14.91 13.67 -7.66
N ALA A 112 14.01 12.79 -8.11
CA ALA A 112 13.75 12.57 -9.53
C ALA A 112 13.12 13.78 -10.24
N GLY A 113 12.33 14.60 -9.54
CA GLY A 113 11.81 15.89 -9.98
C GLY A 113 10.78 15.87 -11.11
N PHE A 114 10.36 14.70 -11.58
CA PHE A 114 9.34 14.58 -12.62
C PHE A 114 7.97 14.22 -12.04
N THR A 115 6.93 14.49 -12.83
CA THR A 115 5.56 14.03 -12.55
C THR A 115 5.28 12.78 -13.36
N TRP A 116 4.62 11.79 -12.71
CA TRP A 116 4.19 10.58 -13.37
C TRP A 116 3.07 10.86 -14.38
N ASP A 117 3.26 10.42 -15.60
CA ASP A 117 2.27 10.33 -16.68
C ASP A 117 2.28 8.90 -17.24
N GLY A 118 1.40 8.62 -18.21
CA GLY A 118 1.31 7.29 -18.81
C GLY A 118 2.64 6.83 -19.41
N ASP A 119 3.29 7.71 -20.18
CA ASP A 119 4.53 7.38 -20.89
C ASP A 119 5.67 7.09 -19.91
N LYS A 120 5.78 7.86 -18.83
CA LYS A 120 6.80 7.61 -17.81
C LYS A 120 6.57 6.31 -17.05
N ILE A 121 5.30 5.98 -16.75
CA ILE A 121 4.98 4.71 -16.12
C ILE A 121 5.26 3.56 -17.09
N GLU A 122 4.96 3.70 -18.38
CA GLU A 122 5.27 2.70 -19.39
C GLU A 122 6.77 2.41 -19.47
N HIS A 123 7.59 3.45 -19.60
CA HIS A 123 9.06 3.31 -19.59
C HIS A 123 9.59 2.78 -18.27
N TRP A 124 9.01 3.21 -17.14
CA TRP A 124 9.34 2.67 -15.83
C TRP A 124 9.07 1.17 -15.75
N LEU A 125 7.92 0.73 -16.27
CA LEU A 125 7.54 -0.68 -16.26
C LEU A 125 8.33 -1.53 -17.25
N GLU A 126 8.91 -0.95 -18.29
CA GLU A 126 9.81 -1.67 -19.19
C GLU A 126 11.06 -2.15 -18.45
N ASN A 127 11.72 -1.27 -17.72
CA ASN A 127 12.85 -1.62 -16.86
C ASN A 127 13.09 -0.56 -15.78
N PRO A 128 12.59 -0.75 -14.56
CA PRO A 128 12.75 0.24 -13.49
C PRO A 128 14.19 0.57 -13.13
N ARG A 129 15.10 -0.40 -13.27
CA ARG A 129 16.51 -0.21 -12.91
C ARG A 129 17.25 0.68 -13.89
N THR A 130 16.94 0.59 -15.17
CA THR A 130 17.54 1.44 -16.21
C THR A 130 16.87 2.81 -16.27
N PHE A 131 15.54 2.86 -16.03
CA PHE A 131 14.81 4.13 -16.00
C PHE A 131 15.32 5.05 -14.90
N LEU A 132 15.54 4.53 -13.69
CA LEU A 132 16.04 5.30 -12.56
C LEU A 132 16.95 4.45 -11.66
N ALA A 133 18.24 4.53 -11.88
CA ALA A 133 19.22 3.83 -11.05
C ALA A 133 19.10 4.25 -9.58
N GLY A 134 19.22 3.28 -8.67
CA GLY A 134 19.09 3.54 -7.23
C GLY A 134 17.65 3.56 -6.70
N ASN A 135 16.65 3.23 -7.52
CA ASN A 135 15.31 2.95 -7.03
C ASN A 135 15.29 1.65 -6.20
N LYS A 136 14.24 1.48 -5.37
CA LYS A 136 14.08 0.31 -4.49
C LYS A 136 13.12 -0.76 -5.03
N MET A 137 12.48 -0.53 -6.18
CA MET A 137 11.50 -1.46 -6.74
C MET A 137 12.21 -2.71 -7.27
N SER A 138 11.90 -3.87 -6.68
CA SER A 138 12.44 -5.16 -7.11
C SER A 138 11.51 -5.80 -8.13
N PHE A 139 11.54 -5.29 -9.36
CA PHE A 139 10.72 -5.76 -10.46
C PHE A 139 11.57 -5.92 -11.73
N PRO A 140 11.47 -7.05 -12.45
CA PRO A 140 12.33 -7.30 -13.62
C PRO A 140 11.93 -6.48 -14.86
N GLY A 141 10.71 -5.92 -14.85
CA GLY A 141 10.12 -5.24 -15.99
C GLY A 141 9.08 -6.07 -16.74
N LEU A 142 8.39 -5.39 -17.66
CA LEU A 142 7.43 -5.96 -18.60
C LEU A 142 7.98 -5.77 -20.02
N PRO A 143 8.44 -6.84 -20.70
CA PRO A 143 9.02 -6.71 -22.04
C PRO A 143 7.96 -6.45 -23.12
N ASP A 144 6.74 -6.95 -22.94
CA ASP A 144 5.65 -6.77 -23.91
C ASP A 144 5.05 -5.36 -23.84
N ALA A 145 5.03 -4.66 -24.98
CA ALA A 145 4.52 -3.29 -25.06
C ALA A 145 2.99 -3.21 -24.90
N THR A 146 2.27 -4.24 -25.35
CA THR A 146 0.81 -4.31 -25.19
C THR A 146 0.46 -4.45 -23.72
N ASP A 147 1.15 -5.35 -23.00
CA ASP A 147 0.98 -5.51 -21.55
C ASP A 147 1.27 -4.21 -20.80
N ARG A 148 2.32 -3.47 -21.20
CA ARG A 148 2.65 -2.17 -20.58
C ARG A 148 1.56 -1.15 -20.82
N ARG A 149 1.12 -0.97 -22.08
CA ARG A 149 0.02 -0.05 -22.43
C ARG A 149 -1.23 -0.36 -21.62
N ASP A 150 -1.64 -1.63 -21.60
CA ASP A 150 -2.89 -2.05 -20.99
C ASP A 150 -2.85 -1.92 -19.46
N VAL A 151 -1.73 -2.25 -18.82
CA VAL A 151 -1.60 -2.06 -17.36
C VAL A 151 -1.50 -0.59 -16.98
N VAL A 152 -0.89 0.27 -17.80
CA VAL A 152 -0.87 1.73 -17.57
C VAL A 152 -2.29 2.29 -17.65
N ALA A 153 -3.08 1.89 -18.63
CA ALA A 153 -4.50 2.28 -18.73
C ALA A 153 -5.30 1.77 -17.52
N TYR A 154 -5.11 0.51 -17.12
CA TYR A 154 -5.74 -0.05 -15.93
C TYR A 154 -5.39 0.74 -14.66
N ILE A 155 -4.12 1.08 -14.46
CA ILE A 155 -3.67 1.91 -13.32
C ILE A 155 -4.29 3.31 -13.38
N SER A 156 -4.41 3.89 -14.58
CA SER A 156 -5.00 5.22 -14.77
C SER A 156 -6.49 5.23 -14.44
N VAL A 157 -7.22 4.20 -14.82
CA VAL A 157 -8.67 4.06 -14.60
C VAL A 157 -8.98 3.66 -13.15
N GLU A 158 -8.45 2.53 -12.69
CA GLU A 158 -8.75 2.03 -11.34
C GLU A 158 -8.09 2.85 -10.23
N GLY A 159 -6.96 3.47 -10.52
CA GLY A 159 -6.25 4.37 -9.63
C GLY A 159 -6.70 5.83 -9.74
N ALA A 160 -7.72 6.17 -10.50
CA ALA A 160 -8.22 7.53 -10.60
C ALA A 160 -8.63 8.07 -9.21
N PRO A 161 -8.28 9.32 -8.86
CA PRO A 161 -8.76 9.95 -7.64
C PRO A 161 -10.28 10.06 -7.62
N ARG A 162 -10.90 9.76 -6.48
CA ARG A 162 -12.35 9.86 -6.26
C ARG A 162 -12.69 9.91 -4.78
#